data_956ac25cad5092f9a3b8ae1786196f00
#
_entry.id   956ac25cad5092f9a3b8ae1786196f00
#
_cell.length_a   1.000
_cell.length_b   1.000
_cell.length_c   1.000
_cell.angle_alpha   90.00
_cell.angle_beta   90.00
_cell.angle_gamma   90.00
#
_symmetry.space_group_name_H-M   'P 1'
#
loop_
_entity.id
_entity.type
_entity.pdbx_description
1 polymer ?
#
loop_
_entity_poly.entity_id
_entity_poly.type
_entity_poly.pdbx_seq_one_letter_code
_entity_poly.pdbx_strand_id
1 'polypeptide(L)'
;MINEHHLIGLLLGAEEDWPQAFEAVLGMVGPITVDGVTHTMAAERLTIEPFDLTDPVRTPLVIDRLAYWYYHPREWLKKAALVNGTYLLNSPFTFQSMEKHSAYCAMLRLGLKVPKTVLVPYKNPVDNVRWAYTSSKYNKGFDLEAIAADLGYPLYMKPFDGGGWRGVSRINNADDLRRAYDASGEMLMH
;
A
#
# COMPACT_ATOMS: atom_id res chain seq x y z
N MET A 1 1.40 -18.55 37.25
CA MET A 1 1.34 -18.42 35.80
C MET A 1 1.28 -16.94 35.50
N ILE A 2 2.16 -16.43 34.67
CA ILE A 2 2.16 -15.03 34.23
C ILE A 2 1.14 -14.90 33.11
N ASN A 3 0.21 -13.95 33.24
CA ASN A 3 -0.79 -13.68 32.22
C ASN A 3 -0.48 -12.33 31.59
N GLU A 4 -0.39 -12.28 30.28
CA GLU A 4 -0.23 -11.05 29.49
C GLU A 4 -1.46 -10.83 28.63
N HIS A 5 -1.89 -9.59 28.56
CA HIS A 5 -3.01 -9.17 27.72
C HIS A 5 -2.51 -8.24 26.62
N HIS A 6 -2.81 -8.57 25.36
CA HIS A 6 -2.40 -7.80 24.19
C HIS A 6 -3.61 -7.22 23.50
N LEU A 7 -3.57 -5.89 23.27
CA LEU A 7 -4.59 -5.18 22.54
C LEU A 7 -4.12 -4.95 21.10
N ILE A 8 -4.89 -5.41 20.14
CA ILE A 8 -4.64 -5.26 18.71
C ILE A 8 -5.50 -4.11 18.19
N GLY A 9 -4.87 -3.04 17.75
CA GLY A 9 -5.56 -1.91 17.12
C GLY A 9 -5.97 -2.23 15.68
N LEU A 10 -7.22 -1.98 15.34
CA LEU A 10 -7.72 -2.07 13.97
C LEU A 10 -7.96 -0.66 13.42
N LEU A 11 -7.08 -0.20 12.54
CA LEU A 11 -7.24 1.07 11.84
C LEU A 11 -7.93 0.82 10.51
N LEU A 12 -9.23 1.11 10.45
CA LEU A 12 -10.15 0.63 9.43
C LEU A 12 -10.61 1.76 8.50
N GLY A 13 -10.87 1.40 7.23
CA GLY A 13 -11.63 2.22 6.30
C GLY A 13 -13.14 2.00 6.46
N ALA A 14 -13.82 1.84 5.34
CA ALA A 14 -15.27 1.63 5.29
C ALA A 14 -15.67 0.14 5.39
N GLU A 15 -14.74 -0.73 5.74
CA GLU A 15 -15.00 -2.16 5.84
C GLU A 15 -15.85 -2.50 7.08
N GLU A 16 -16.86 -3.32 6.90
CA GLU A 16 -17.71 -3.82 7.98
C GLU A 16 -17.49 -5.32 8.22
N ASP A 17 -17.42 -6.12 7.17
CA ASP A 17 -17.35 -7.58 7.27
C ASP A 17 -16.01 -8.09 7.81
N TRP A 18 -14.91 -7.50 7.33
CA TRP A 18 -13.58 -7.94 7.71
C TRP A 18 -13.29 -7.78 9.22
N PRO A 19 -13.53 -6.61 9.85
CA PRO A 19 -13.26 -6.47 11.27
C PRO A 19 -14.12 -7.41 12.13
N GLN A 20 -15.38 -7.63 11.77
CA GLN A 20 -16.25 -8.58 12.46
C GLN A 20 -15.71 -10.01 12.36
N ALA A 21 -15.27 -10.42 11.17
CA ALA A 21 -14.67 -11.73 10.97
C ALA A 21 -13.36 -11.88 11.78
N PHE A 22 -12.51 -10.86 11.78
CA PHE A 22 -11.26 -10.85 12.55
C PHE A 22 -11.52 -10.96 14.04
N GLU A 23 -12.43 -10.18 14.60
CA GLU A 23 -12.83 -10.20 16.00
C GLU A 23 -13.38 -11.57 16.40
N ALA A 24 -14.23 -12.17 15.55
CA ALA A 24 -14.77 -13.51 15.79
C ALA A 24 -13.68 -14.58 15.78
N VAL A 25 -12.77 -14.56 14.81
CA VAL A 25 -11.64 -15.51 14.73
C VAL A 25 -10.71 -15.34 15.94
N LEU A 26 -10.40 -14.10 16.33
CA LEU A 26 -9.58 -13.83 17.50
C LEU A 26 -10.18 -14.41 18.78
N GLY A 27 -11.51 -14.28 18.94
CA GLY A 27 -12.24 -14.90 20.05
C GLY A 27 -12.19 -16.43 20.04
N MET A 28 -12.13 -17.05 18.86
CA MET A 28 -12.00 -18.51 18.72
C MET A 28 -10.60 -19.03 19.05
N VAL A 29 -9.57 -18.22 18.84
CA VAL A 29 -8.17 -18.60 19.14
C VAL A 29 -7.99 -18.82 20.66
N GLY A 30 -8.61 -17.98 21.47
CA GLY A 30 -8.50 -18.08 22.93
C GLY A 30 -7.10 -17.77 23.47
N PRO A 31 -6.82 -18.10 24.73
CA PRO A 31 -5.51 -17.94 25.34
C PRO A 31 -4.45 -18.85 24.73
N ILE A 32 -3.24 -18.31 24.48
CA ILE A 32 -2.09 -19.06 23.96
C ILE A 32 -0.98 -19.05 25.02
N THR A 33 -0.39 -20.20 25.31
CA THR A 33 0.74 -20.29 26.24
C THR A 33 2.05 -20.45 25.46
N VAL A 34 2.98 -19.52 25.67
CA VAL A 34 4.33 -19.54 25.11
C VAL A 34 5.33 -19.35 26.24
N ASP A 35 6.31 -20.23 26.34
CA ASP A 35 7.38 -20.19 27.35
C ASP A 35 6.87 -20.02 28.80
N GLY A 36 5.73 -20.63 29.12
CA GLY A 36 5.11 -20.59 30.46
C GLY A 36 4.32 -19.32 30.77
N VAL A 37 4.20 -18.41 29.80
CA VAL A 37 3.36 -17.20 29.86
C VAL A 37 2.08 -17.43 29.08
N THR A 38 0.93 -17.11 29.67
CA THR A 38 -0.36 -17.16 28.99
C THR A 38 -0.70 -15.81 28.41
N HIS A 39 -0.83 -15.75 27.08
CA HIS A 39 -1.18 -14.55 26.32
C HIS A 39 -2.66 -14.58 25.95
N THR A 40 -3.34 -13.50 26.23
CA THR A 40 -4.72 -13.24 25.77
C THR A 40 -4.73 -12.03 24.84
N MET A 41 -5.60 -12.05 23.85
CA MET A 41 -5.66 -11.02 22.82
C MET A 41 -7.08 -10.47 22.69
N ALA A 42 -7.19 -9.17 22.49
CA ALA A 42 -8.43 -8.48 22.13
C ALA A 42 -8.19 -7.50 20.99
N ALA A 43 -9.23 -7.19 20.23
CA ALA A 43 -9.18 -6.18 19.20
C ALA A 43 -9.87 -4.91 19.65
N GLU A 44 -9.36 -3.75 19.24
CA GLU A 44 -9.96 -2.44 19.42
C GLU A 44 -10.00 -1.71 18.07
N ARG A 45 -11.17 -1.22 17.68
CA ARG A 45 -11.32 -0.37 16.48
C ARG A 45 -10.86 1.03 16.82
N LEU A 46 -9.82 1.50 16.13
CA LEU A 46 -9.17 2.77 16.41
C LEU A 46 -9.87 3.93 15.72
N THR A 47 -10.10 5.00 16.46
CA THR A 47 -10.44 6.32 15.93
C THR A 47 -9.26 7.25 16.19
N ILE A 48 -8.78 7.93 15.16
CA ILE A 48 -7.66 8.86 15.27
C ILE A 48 -8.18 10.29 15.31
N GLU A 49 -8.06 10.90 16.46
CA GLU A 49 -8.31 12.33 16.69
C GLU A 49 -6.99 13.12 16.54
N PRO A 50 -7.04 14.49 16.61
CA PRO A 50 -5.79 15.25 16.72
C PRO A 50 -4.94 14.73 17.88
N PHE A 51 -3.65 14.54 17.65
CA PHE A 51 -2.74 13.90 18.62
C PHE A 51 -1.46 14.72 18.80
N ASP A 52 -0.90 14.63 19.98
CA ASP A 52 0.45 15.08 20.28
C ASP A 52 1.47 13.97 19.99
N LEU A 53 2.68 14.36 19.59
CA LEU A 53 3.72 13.37 19.29
C LEU A 53 4.16 12.58 20.52
N THR A 54 3.95 13.09 21.71
CA THR A 54 4.28 12.46 22.99
C THR A 54 3.17 11.60 23.58
N ASP A 55 1.97 11.64 23.01
CA ASP A 55 0.84 10.85 23.49
C ASP A 55 1.15 9.34 23.45
N PRO A 56 0.85 8.58 24.50
CA PRO A 56 1.09 7.14 24.49
C PRO A 56 0.12 6.40 23.56
N VAL A 57 0.62 5.40 22.86
CA VAL A 57 -0.22 4.46 22.10
C VAL A 57 -0.38 3.18 22.92
N ARG A 58 -1.62 2.79 23.19
CA ARG A 58 -1.94 1.65 24.04
C ARG A 58 -1.88 0.30 23.33
N THR A 59 -1.94 0.31 22.00
CA THR A 59 -1.96 -0.90 21.18
C THR A 59 -0.53 -1.26 20.75
N PRO A 60 0.05 -2.37 21.24
CA PRO A 60 1.39 -2.79 20.85
C PRO A 60 1.46 -3.26 19.38
N LEU A 61 0.32 -3.60 18.80
CA LEU A 61 0.18 -3.98 17.39
C LEU A 61 -1.01 -3.25 16.77
N VAL A 62 -0.83 -2.73 15.58
CA VAL A 62 -1.92 -2.14 14.78
C VAL A 62 -1.98 -2.77 13.40
N ILE A 63 -3.18 -3.20 12.99
CA ILE A 63 -3.48 -3.63 11.63
C ILE A 63 -4.03 -2.45 10.86
N ASP A 64 -3.28 -1.99 9.85
CA ASP A 64 -3.63 -0.83 9.04
C ASP A 64 -4.34 -1.22 7.75
N ARG A 65 -5.52 -0.62 7.54
CA ARG A 65 -6.27 -0.69 6.29
C ARG A 65 -6.76 0.68 5.81
N LEU A 66 -6.25 1.77 6.41
CA LEU A 66 -6.73 3.14 6.16
C LEU A 66 -5.62 4.10 5.72
N ALA A 67 -4.43 4.01 6.30
CA ALA A 67 -3.40 5.03 6.21
C ALA A 67 -2.84 5.23 4.80
N TYR A 68 -3.03 4.26 3.90
CA TYR A 68 -2.68 4.45 2.50
C TYR A 68 -3.46 5.61 1.87
N TRP A 69 -4.73 5.75 2.19
CA TRP A 69 -5.63 6.72 1.57
C TRP A 69 -5.59 8.11 2.20
N TYR A 70 -5.21 8.19 3.50
CA TYR A 70 -5.33 9.43 4.26
C TYR A 70 -4.03 9.78 4.98
N TYR A 71 -3.65 11.05 4.88
CA TYR A 71 -2.41 11.55 5.47
C TYR A 71 -2.42 11.51 7.01
N HIS A 72 -3.50 11.95 7.64
CA HIS A 72 -3.57 12.06 9.11
C HIS A 72 -3.37 10.72 9.84
N PRO A 73 -4.13 9.64 9.55
CA PRO A 73 -3.87 8.34 10.15
C PRO A 73 -2.50 7.75 9.77
N ARG A 74 -1.97 8.07 8.59
CA ARG A 74 -0.63 7.68 8.18
C ARG A 74 0.44 8.25 9.11
N GLU A 75 0.35 9.54 9.43
CA GLU A 75 1.30 10.18 10.33
C GLU A 75 1.14 9.69 11.78
N TRP A 76 -0.07 9.39 12.21
CA TRP A 76 -0.29 8.73 13.49
C TRP A 76 0.40 7.37 13.58
N LEU A 77 0.27 6.52 12.56
CA LEU A 77 0.96 5.22 12.51
C LEU A 77 2.48 5.37 12.53
N LYS A 78 3.03 6.33 11.79
CA LYS A 78 4.47 6.61 11.83
C LYS A 78 4.93 6.99 13.22
N LYS A 79 4.18 7.87 13.90
CA LYS A 79 4.43 8.24 15.29
C LYS A 79 4.32 7.04 16.22
N ALA A 80 3.28 6.21 16.08
CA ALA A 80 3.08 5.01 16.89
C ALA A 80 4.28 4.04 16.76
N ALA A 81 4.78 3.83 15.55
CA ALA A 81 5.95 2.98 15.34
C ALA A 81 7.26 3.60 15.88
N LEU A 82 7.51 4.88 15.57
CA LEU A 82 8.80 5.52 15.85
C LEU A 82 8.96 5.93 17.32
N VAL A 83 7.88 6.37 17.95
CA VAL A 83 7.91 6.89 19.33
C VAL A 83 7.47 5.83 20.34
N ASN A 84 6.47 5.04 20.01
CA ASN A 84 5.86 4.10 20.95
C ASN A 84 6.27 2.63 20.71
N GLY A 85 7.01 2.33 19.63
CA GLY A 85 7.44 0.97 19.30
C GLY A 85 6.31 0.04 18.85
N THR A 86 5.18 0.60 18.43
CA THR A 86 4.03 -0.18 17.94
C THR A 86 4.41 -0.97 16.69
N TYR A 87 4.10 -2.26 16.67
CA TYR A 87 4.27 -3.10 15.49
C TYR A 87 3.13 -2.86 14.50
N LEU A 88 3.45 -2.64 13.23
CA LEU A 88 2.49 -2.28 12.21
C LEU A 88 2.32 -3.37 11.13
N LEU A 89 1.08 -3.76 10.89
CA LEU A 89 0.62 -4.54 9.74
C LEU A 89 -0.43 -3.68 8.98
N ASN A 90 -0.18 -3.13 7.85
CA ASN A 90 0.98 -2.95 7.02
C ASN A 90 1.78 -1.71 7.48
N SER A 91 3.06 -1.67 7.12
CA SER A 91 3.90 -0.53 7.47
C SER A 91 3.67 0.66 6.53
N PRO A 92 3.39 1.88 7.07
CA PRO A 92 3.22 3.08 6.26
C PRO A 92 4.53 3.60 5.65
N PHE A 93 5.66 3.04 6.03
CA PHE A 93 6.97 3.39 5.46
C PHE A 93 7.25 2.67 4.14
N THR A 94 6.53 1.63 3.83
CA THR A 94 6.76 0.79 2.64
C THR A 94 5.63 0.79 1.63
N PHE A 95 4.37 1.00 2.03
CA PHE A 95 3.16 0.99 1.19
C PHE A 95 3.04 -0.15 0.16
N GLN A 96 3.76 -1.22 0.37
CA GLN A 96 3.90 -2.33 -0.58
C GLN A 96 2.56 -2.97 -0.96
N SER A 97 1.56 -2.88 -0.10
CA SER A 97 0.25 -3.49 -0.35
C SER A 97 -0.55 -2.81 -1.47
N MET A 98 -0.30 -1.52 -1.72
CA MET A 98 -1.04 -0.73 -2.71
C MET A 98 -0.19 -0.27 -3.89
N GLU A 99 1.12 -0.17 -3.71
CA GLU A 99 2.07 0.15 -4.76
C GLU A 99 2.53 -1.13 -5.47
N LYS A 100 2.01 -1.34 -6.66
CA LYS A 100 2.23 -2.57 -7.42
C LYS A 100 3.72 -2.83 -7.72
N HIS A 101 4.46 -1.78 -8.07
CA HIS A 101 5.88 -1.95 -8.42
C HIS A 101 6.73 -2.30 -7.20
N SER A 102 6.47 -1.71 -6.03
CA SER A 102 7.17 -2.05 -4.79
C SER A 102 6.96 -3.51 -4.41
N ALA A 103 5.71 -3.99 -4.55
CA ALA A 103 5.38 -5.39 -4.34
C ALA A 103 6.12 -6.30 -5.34
N TYR A 104 6.16 -5.95 -6.64
CA TYR A 104 6.88 -6.72 -7.66
C TYR A 104 8.38 -6.73 -7.41
N CYS A 105 8.98 -5.61 -7.00
CA CYS A 105 10.40 -5.57 -6.62
C CYS A 105 10.70 -6.51 -5.43
N ALA A 106 9.84 -6.51 -4.42
CA ALA A 106 9.98 -7.41 -3.29
C ALA A 106 9.84 -8.89 -3.71
N MET A 107 8.88 -9.20 -4.57
CA MET A 107 8.69 -10.55 -5.11
C MET A 107 9.89 -11.02 -5.93
N LEU A 108 10.43 -10.17 -6.81
CA LEU A 108 11.64 -10.46 -7.58
C LEU A 108 12.85 -10.74 -6.66
N ARG A 109 13.00 -9.93 -5.60
CA ARG A 109 14.08 -10.15 -4.62
C ARG A 109 13.96 -11.49 -3.88
N LEU A 110 12.74 -11.98 -3.72
CA LEU A 110 12.44 -13.30 -3.14
C LEU A 110 12.53 -14.45 -4.15
N GLY A 111 12.91 -14.18 -5.40
CA GLY A 111 12.97 -15.17 -6.47
C GLY A 111 11.61 -15.61 -7.02
N LEU A 112 10.54 -14.87 -6.70
CA LEU A 112 9.20 -15.16 -7.18
C LEU A 112 9.03 -14.63 -8.62
N LYS A 113 8.23 -15.33 -9.41
CA LYS A 113 7.90 -14.90 -10.78
C LYS A 113 6.87 -13.76 -10.74
N VAL A 114 7.15 -12.70 -11.45
CA VAL A 114 6.24 -11.58 -11.71
C VAL A 114 6.12 -11.34 -13.22
N PRO A 115 5.04 -10.74 -13.70
CA PRO A 115 4.95 -10.31 -15.09
C PRO A 115 6.09 -9.36 -15.44
N LYS A 116 6.59 -9.41 -16.68
CA LYS A 116 7.54 -8.42 -17.19
C LYS A 116 6.85 -7.04 -17.11
N THR A 117 7.45 -6.12 -16.39
CA THR A 117 6.81 -4.85 -16.03
C THR A 117 7.75 -3.68 -16.27
N VAL A 118 7.25 -2.63 -16.88
CA VAL A 118 7.95 -1.38 -17.12
C VAL A 118 7.16 -0.25 -16.46
N LEU A 119 7.80 0.56 -15.62
CA LEU A 119 7.23 1.79 -15.08
C LEU A 119 7.46 2.91 -16.08
N VAL A 120 6.39 3.47 -16.62
CA VAL A 120 6.44 4.60 -17.55
C VAL A 120 6.17 5.92 -16.81
N PRO A 121 6.96 6.98 -17.08
CA PRO A 121 6.80 8.25 -16.41
C PRO A 121 5.52 8.96 -16.85
N TYR A 122 5.15 9.99 -16.10
CA TYR A 122 4.07 10.90 -16.47
C TYR A 122 4.21 11.42 -17.89
N LYS A 123 3.09 11.56 -18.57
CA LYS A 123 3.05 12.35 -19.79
C LYS A 123 3.23 13.84 -19.48
N ASN A 124 2.34 14.42 -18.72
CA ASN A 124 2.44 15.80 -18.20
C ASN A 124 1.57 15.89 -16.94
N PRO A 125 2.13 16.02 -15.73
CA PRO A 125 1.34 16.30 -14.54
C PRO A 125 0.74 17.70 -14.65
N VAL A 126 -0.58 17.75 -14.75
CA VAL A 126 -1.36 18.94 -15.14
C VAL A 126 -1.22 20.10 -14.15
N ASP A 127 -0.95 19.83 -12.88
CA ASP A 127 -0.98 20.86 -11.82
C ASP A 127 0.34 21.00 -11.04
N ASN A 128 1.46 20.63 -11.63
CA ASN A 128 2.74 20.74 -10.96
C ASN A 128 3.65 21.79 -11.60
N VAL A 129 3.57 23.03 -11.10
CA VAL A 129 4.41 24.15 -11.57
C VAL A 129 5.92 23.85 -11.51
N ARG A 130 6.35 22.93 -10.65
CA ARG A 130 7.76 22.53 -10.57
C ARG A 130 8.15 21.53 -11.65
N TRP A 131 7.20 20.87 -12.27
CA TRP A 131 7.47 19.85 -13.29
C TRP A 131 8.26 20.41 -14.48
N ALA A 132 7.90 21.60 -14.95
CA ALA A 132 8.60 22.25 -16.06
C ALA A 132 10.11 22.42 -15.79
N TYR A 133 10.49 22.74 -14.55
CA TYR A 133 11.89 22.88 -14.14
C TYR A 133 12.57 21.54 -13.87
N THR A 134 11.84 20.56 -13.45
CA THR A 134 12.37 19.25 -13.04
C THR A 134 12.51 18.32 -14.23
N SER A 135 11.53 18.32 -15.13
CA SER A 135 11.49 17.40 -16.28
C SER A 135 12.68 17.56 -17.21
N SER A 136 13.14 18.80 -17.43
CA SER A 136 14.31 19.07 -18.27
C SER A 136 15.61 18.45 -17.73
N LYS A 137 15.67 18.13 -16.44
CA LYS A 137 16.88 17.60 -15.78
C LYS A 137 16.93 16.08 -15.73
N TYR A 138 15.78 15.41 -15.62
CA TYR A 138 15.77 13.96 -15.46
C TYR A 138 14.88 13.21 -16.45
N ASN A 139 13.94 13.88 -17.10
CA ASN A 139 13.06 13.22 -18.04
C ASN A 139 13.77 13.09 -19.40
N LYS A 140 14.21 11.88 -19.69
CA LYS A 140 14.70 11.52 -21.03
C LYS A 140 13.52 11.02 -21.85
N GLY A 141 13.50 11.40 -23.13
CA GLY A 141 12.55 10.85 -24.08
C GLY A 141 12.66 9.32 -24.12
N PHE A 142 11.54 8.65 -24.28
CA PHE A 142 11.46 7.19 -24.43
C PHE A 142 10.47 6.84 -25.54
N ASP A 143 10.67 5.69 -26.14
CA ASP A 143 9.79 5.14 -27.16
C ASP A 143 8.76 4.18 -26.51
N LEU A 144 7.55 4.71 -26.31
CA LEU A 144 6.45 3.98 -25.68
C LEU A 144 6.04 2.75 -26.51
N GLU A 145 6.10 2.87 -27.86
CA GLU A 145 5.73 1.78 -28.77
C GLU A 145 6.77 0.66 -28.77
N ALA A 146 8.05 1.03 -28.71
CA ALA A 146 9.13 0.04 -28.57
C ALA A 146 9.02 -0.72 -27.24
N ILE A 147 8.69 -0.04 -26.14
CA ILE A 147 8.43 -0.68 -24.85
C ILE A 147 7.27 -1.67 -24.96
N ALA A 148 6.15 -1.25 -25.56
CA ALA A 148 4.98 -2.12 -25.72
C ALA A 148 5.25 -3.31 -26.64
N ALA A 149 6.03 -3.13 -27.71
CA ALA A 149 6.44 -4.21 -28.59
C ALA A 149 7.31 -5.25 -27.89
N ASP A 150 8.21 -4.80 -27.00
CA ASP A 150 9.06 -5.69 -26.19
C ASP A 150 8.28 -6.44 -25.10
N LEU A 151 7.19 -5.85 -24.57
CA LEU A 151 6.28 -6.52 -23.64
C LEU A 151 5.34 -7.52 -24.35
N GLY A 152 4.91 -7.19 -25.55
CA GLY A 152 3.94 -7.94 -26.35
C GLY A 152 2.49 -7.58 -26.05
N TYR A 153 1.62 -7.71 -27.07
CA TYR A 153 0.18 -7.53 -26.93
C TYR A 153 -0.53 -8.88 -26.72
N PRO A 154 -1.64 -8.94 -25.94
CA PRO A 154 -2.20 -7.85 -25.16
C PRO A 154 -1.38 -7.57 -23.89
N LEU A 155 -1.23 -6.28 -23.55
CA LEU A 155 -0.62 -5.85 -22.31
C LEU A 155 -1.63 -5.06 -21.44
N TYR A 156 -1.27 -4.77 -20.20
CA TYR A 156 -2.09 -3.99 -19.30
C TYR A 156 -1.35 -2.74 -18.83
N MET A 157 -2.02 -1.59 -18.95
CA MET A 157 -1.60 -0.36 -18.28
C MET A 157 -2.39 -0.18 -17.00
N LYS A 158 -1.69 0.14 -15.91
CA LYS A 158 -2.29 0.34 -14.58
C LYS A 158 -1.65 1.53 -13.89
N PRO A 159 -2.40 2.28 -13.07
CA PRO A 159 -1.77 3.20 -12.12
C PRO A 159 -0.76 2.45 -11.25
N PHE A 160 0.36 3.09 -10.93
CA PHE A 160 1.38 2.46 -10.09
C PHE A 160 0.85 2.18 -8.67
N ASP A 161 -0.12 2.97 -8.22
CA ASP A 161 -0.80 2.87 -6.95
C ASP A 161 -2.30 2.55 -7.10
N GLY A 162 -3.01 2.42 -5.98
CA GLY A 162 -4.44 2.19 -5.96
C GLY A 162 -4.86 0.73 -6.22
N GLY A 163 -6.16 0.50 -6.27
CA GLY A 163 -6.77 -0.82 -6.36
C GLY A 163 -8.17 -0.80 -6.99
N GLY A 164 -8.89 -1.92 -6.93
CA GLY A 164 -10.26 -2.02 -7.40
C GLY A 164 -10.43 -1.85 -8.91
N TRP A 165 -9.42 -2.20 -9.70
CA TRP A 165 -9.41 -2.06 -11.16
C TRP A 165 -9.52 -0.62 -11.70
N ARG A 166 -9.44 0.38 -10.84
CA ARG A 166 -9.50 1.79 -11.26
C ARG A 166 -8.29 2.14 -12.13
N GLY A 167 -8.56 2.73 -13.29
CA GLY A 167 -7.54 3.15 -14.23
C GLY A 167 -6.78 2.03 -14.93
N VAL A 168 -7.22 0.78 -14.81
CA VAL A 168 -6.63 -0.36 -15.51
C VAL A 168 -7.16 -0.42 -16.94
N SER A 169 -6.28 -0.45 -17.92
CA SER A 169 -6.61 -0.56 -19.35
C SER A 169 -5.95 -1.79 -19.94
N ARG A 170 -6.72 -2.62 -20.65
CA ARG A 170 -6.18 -3.66 -21.52
C ARG A 170 -5.84 -3.05 -22.88
N ILE A 171 -4.64 -3.26 -23.32
CA ILE A 171 -4.06 -2.68 -24.53
C ILE A 171 -3.83 -3.80 -25.54
N ASN A 172 -4.52 -3.74 -26.68
CA ASN A 172 -4.45 -4.78 -27.69
C ASN A 172 -3.58 -4.37 -28.90
N ASN A 173 -3.30 -3.08 -29.06
CA ASN A 173 -2.57 -2.50 -30.18
C ASN A 173 -2.01 -1.12 -29.85
N ALA A 174 -1.25 -0.52 -30.77
CA ALA A 174 -0.62 0.78 -30.60
C ALA A 174 -1.62 1.95 -30.43
N ASP A 175 -2.80 1.87 -31.03
CA ASP A 175 -3.81 2.93 -30.90
C ASP A 175 -4.46 2.91 -29.50
N ASP A 176 -4.72 1.71 -28.97
CA ASP A 176 -5.15 1.55 -27.58
C ASP A 176 -4.09 2.10 -26.61
N LEU A 177 -2.82 1.82 -26.88
CA LEU A 177 -1.69 2.28 -26.09
C LEU A 177 -1.65 3.81 -26.00
N ARG A 178 -1.70 4.48 -27.15
CA ARG A 178 -1.65 5.97 -27.21
C ARG A 178 -2.82 6.57 -26.43
N ARG A 179 -4.04 6.09 -26.68
CA ARG A 179 -5.24 6.58 -25.97
C ARG A 179 -5.14 6.40 -24.46
N ALA A 180 -4.74 5.23 -24.01
CA ALA A 180 -4.61 4.95 -22.58
C ALA A 180 -3.51 5.78 -21.94
N TYR A 181 -2.36 5.94 -22.60
CA TYR A 181 -1.26 6.76 -22.09
C TYR A 181 -1.63 8.25 -22.05
N ASP A 182 -2.33 8.76 -23.06
CA ASP A 182 -2.78 10.14 -23.11
C ASP A 182 -3.78 10.50 -22.01
N ALA A 183 -4.59 9.52 -21.58
CA ALA A 183 -5.57 9.67 -20.52
C ALA A 183 -4.99 9.37 -19.11
N SER A 184 -3.72 8.96 -19.03
CA SER A 184 -3.13 8.46 -17.79
C SER A 184 -2.32 9.48 -17.02
N GLY A 185 -2.15 9.22 -15.71
CA GLY A 185 -1.05 9.74 -14.91
C GLY A 185 0.18 8.82 -14.99
N GLU A 186 0.83 8.55 -13.86
CA GLU A 186 1.92 7.55 -13.77
C GLU A 186 1.38 6.14 -13.94
N MET A 187 2.02 5.34 -14.79
CA MET A 187 1.52 4.04 -15.17
C MET A 187 2.59 2.95 -15.07
N LEU A 188 2.15 1.75 -14.73
CA LEU A 188 2.86 0.50 -14.96
C LEU A 188 2.31 -0.17 -16.22
N MET A 189 3.20 -0.74 -17.01
CA MET A 189 2.87 -1.60 -18.16
C MET A 189 3.39 -3.02 -17.90
N HIS A 190 2.55 -4.02 -18.13
CA HIS A 190 2.94 -5.43 -18.10
C HIS A 190 2.03 -6.34 -18.93
#